data_a1386243862dcce06a6b9f8a2e7e493e
#
_entry.id   a1386243862dcce06a6b9f8a2e7e493e
#
_cell.length_a   1.000
_cell.length_b   1.000
_cell.length_c   1.000
_cell.angle_alpha   90.00
_cell.angle_beta   90.00
_cell.angle_gamma   90.00
#
_symmetry.space_group_name_H-M   'P 1'
#
loop_
_entity.id
_entity.type
_entity.pdbx_description
1 polymer ?
#
loop_
_entity_poly.entity_id
_entity_poly.type
_entity_poly.pdbx_seq_one_letter_code
_entity_poly.pdbx_strand_id
1 'polypeptide(L)'
;LDAIDLSEKPIAITHANPSFWHEAKRNKSNKVLKKLGESGGILGLSLYAHHLKDSTNCKLDSFCEMVARTVDIMGSKNVGIGSDLCLNQPDSIVEWMRNGTWAKAKNYGEGNKDKPGFPDQPDWFIDARGFNNIEKGLNKIGFNDEEINNILGNNWFNFYKNIN
;
A
#
# COMPACT_ATOMS: atom_id res chain seq x y z
N LEU A 1 6.43 15.17 4.81
CA LEU A 1 5.54 16.32 5.02
C LEU A 1 5.86 17.45 4.06
N ASP A 2 7.13 17.79 3.88
CA ASP A 2 7.56 18.92 3.06
C ASP A 2 7.01 18.85 1.61
N ALA A 3 7.01 17.67 1.00
CA ALA A 3 6.43 17.50 -0.32
C ALA A 3 4.92 17.83 -0.38
N ILE A 4 4.17 17.49 0.68
CA ILE A 4 2.75 17.83 0.78
C ILE A 4 2.56 19.34 0.95
N ASP A 5 3.47 19.99 1.70
CA ASP A 5 3.39 21.43 1.98
C ASP A 5 3.78 22.30 0.79
N LEU A 6 4.70 21.82 -0.04
CA LEU A 6 5.27 22.59 -1.15
C LEU A 6 4.58 22.31 -2.49
N SER A 7 3.83 21.22 -2.60
CA SER A 7 3.17 20.85 -3.85
C SER A 7 1.94 21.71 -4.10
N GLU A 8 1.86 22.28 -5.28
CA GLU A 8 0.66 22.99 -5.75
C GLU A 8 -0.49 22.05 -6.16
N LYS A 9 -0.18 20.76 -6.35
CA LYS A 9 -1.14 19.72 -6.72
C LYS A 9 -1.18 18.62 -5.64
N PRO A 10 -2.32 17.92 -5.48
CA PRO A 10 -2.42 16.79 -4.57
C PRO A 10 -1.36 15.72 -4.85
N ILE A 11 -0.83 15.11 -3.81
CA ILE A 11 0.23 14.10 -3.88
C ILE A 11 -0.35 12.69 -3.74
N ALA A 12 0.22 11.73 -4.47
CA ALA A 12 -0.02 10.32 -4.28
C ALA A 12 1.12 9.65 -3.49
N ILE A 13 0.80 8.94 -2.43
CA ILE A 13 1.66 7.89 -1.86
C ILE A 13 1.17 6.57 -2.43
N THR A 14 1.88 6.05 -3.43
CA THR A 14 1.35 4.98 -4.29
C THR A 14 1.26 3.62 -3.60
N HIS A 15 2.13 3.32 -2.63
CA HIS A 15 2.16 2.04 -1.92
C HIS A 15 2.83 2.19 -0.54
N ALA A 16 2.03 2.27 0.51
CA ALA A 16 2.47 2.26 1.90
C ALA A 16 1.29 1.95 2.83
N ASN A 17 1.57 1.55 4.07
CA ASN A 17 0.55 1.30 5.07
C ASN A 17 0.68 2.27 6.26
N PRO A 18 -0.30 2.33 7.16
CA PRO A 18 -0.20 3.12 8.39
C PRO A 18 0.78 2.52 9.40
N SER A 19 1.65 3.36 10.00
CA SER A 19 2.57 2.92 11.06
C SER A 19 1.84 2.50 12.35
N PHE A 20 0.60 2.95 12.58
CA PHE A 20 -0.18 2.50 13.73
C PHE A 20 -0.54 1.02 13.67
N TRP A 21 -0.54 0.45 12.46
CA TRP A 21 -0.86 -0.97 12.25
C TRP A 21 0.41 -1.83 12.21
N HIS A 22 1.46 -1.35 11.53
CA HIS A 22 2.75 -2.01 11.45
C HIS A 22 3.87 -0.98 11.22
N GLU A 23 4.87 -0.97 12.09
CA GLU A 23 6.05 -0.13 11.93
C GLU A 23 7.01 -0.73 10.91
N ALA A 24 6.94 -0.23 9.68
CA ALA A 24 7.93 -0.48 8.64
C ALA A 24 8.46 0.86 8.11
N LYS A 25 9.68 0.88 7.58
CA LYS A 25 10.35 2.12 7.11
C LYS A 25 9.52 2.91 6.10
N ARG A 26 8.72 2.24 5.27
CA ARG A 26 7.85 2.86 4.27
C ARG A 26 6.51 3.33 4.83
N ASN A 27 6.05 2.73 5.89
CA ASN A 27 4.75 3.02 6.47
C ASN A 27 4.68 4.45 7.02
N LYS A 28 3.50 5.01 7.08
CA LYS A 28 3.28 6.44 7.32
C LYS A 28 2.59 6.68 8.66
N SER A 29 3.06 7.68 9.39
CA SER A 29 2.44 8.10 10.64
C SER A 29 1.06 8.73 10.41
N ASN A 30 0.18 8.70 11.43
CA ASN A 30 -1.13 9.34 11.38
C ASN A 30 -1.05 10.83 10.99
N LYS A 31 0.00 11.53 11.42
CA LYS A 31 0.24 12.93 11.06
C LYS A 31 0.38 13.10 9.54
N VAL A 32 1.15 12.20 8.89
CA VAL A 32 1.33 12.22 7.43
C VAL A 32 0.03 11.86 6.74
N LEU A 33 -0.67 10.82 7.20
CA LEU A 33 -1.92 10.35 6.61
C LEU A 33 -3.00 11.44 6.66
N LYS A 34 -3.20 12.04 7.83
CA LYS A 34 -4.17 13.12 8.00
C LYS A 34 -3.87 14.29 7.05
N LYS A 35 -2.62 14.74 7.02
CA LYS A 35 -2.22 15.84 6.15
C LYS A 35 -2.36 15.51 4.67
N LEU A 36 -2.06 14.28 4.26
CA LEU A 36 -2.25 13.80 2.90
C LEU A 36 -3.73 13.85 2.51
N GLY A 37 -4.63 13.35 3.37
CA GLY A 37 -6.06 13.40 3.13
C GLY A 37 -6.60 14.83 3.04
N GLU A 38 -6.20 15.71 3.98
CA GLU A 38 -6.59 17.12 4.01
C GLU A 38 -6.13 17.91 2.77
N SER A 39 -5.00 17.51 2.15
CA SER A 39 -4.50 18.10 0.91
C SER A 39 -5.16 17.56 -0.37
N GLY A 40 -6.13 16.66 -0.25
CA GLY A 40 -6.74 15.98 -1.40
C GLY A 40 -5.85 14.89 -2.02
N GLY A 41 -4.78 14.52 -1.35
CA GLY A 41 -3.89 13.46 -1.78
C GLY A 41 -4.47 12.06 -1.59
N ILE A 42 -3.83 11.04 -2.15
CA ILE A 42 -4.28 9.64 -2.06
C ILE A 42 -3.19 8.73 -1.52
N LEU A 43 -3.59 7.75 -0.70
CA LEU A 43 -2.76 6.65 -0.24
C LEU A 43 -3.18 5.35 -0.92
N GLY A 44 -2.25 4.70 -1.61
CA GLY A 44 -2.39 3.31 -2.03
C GLY A 44 -1.91 2.36 -0.92
N LEU A 45 -2.81 1.55 -0.39
CA LEU A 45 -2.48 0.57 0.64
C LEU A 45 -1.69 -0.58 0.03
N SER A 46 -0.49 -0.81 0.56
CA SER A 46 0.46 -1.78 0.06
C SER A 46 0.09 -3.20 0.47
N LEU A 47 0.31 -4.13 -0.45
CA LEU A 47 0.20 -5.57 -0.21
C LEU A 47 1.57 -6.26 -0.22
N TYR A 48 2.64 -5.48 -0.33
CA TYR A 48 4.00 -6.00 -0.20
C TYR A 48 4.23 -6.53 1.23
N ALA A 49 4.66 -7.78 1.34
CA ALA A 49 4.66 -8.52 2.61
C ALA A 49 5.38 -7.80 3.75
N HIS A 50 6.51 -7.13 3.47
CA HIS A 50 7.25 -6.40 4.51
C HIS A 50 6.58 -5.08 4.98
N HIS A 51 5.53 -4.63 4.29
CA HIS A 51 4.71 -3.50 4.74
C HIS A 51 3.49 -3.96 5.54
N LEU A 52 3.20 -5.28 5.52
CA LEU A 52 2.06 -5.88 6.19
C LEU A 52 2.42 -6.30 7.62
N LYS A 53 1.48 -6.14 8.53
CA LYS A 53 1.55 -6.76 9.86
C LYS A 53 1.59 -8.28 9.67
N ASP A 54 2.51 -8.94 10.38
CA ASP A 54 2.76 -10.38 10.30
C ASP A 54 3.25 -10.87 8.91
N SER A 55 3.68 -9.94 8.04
CA SER A 55 4.29 -10.24 6.73
C SER A 55 3.41 -11.16 5.87
N THR A 56 3.95 -12.29 5.38
CA THR A 56 3.21 -13.30 4.59
C THR A 56 2.08 -13.99 5.36
N ASN A 57 2.10 -13.92 6.69
CA ASN A 57 1.05 -14.47 7.55
C ASN A 57 -0.07 -13.45 7.86
N CYS A 58 -0.02 -12.28 7.25
CA CYS A 58 -1.05 -11.25 7.41
C CYS A 58 -2.44 -11.84 7.14
N LYS A 59 -3.38 -11.58 8.06
CA LYS A 59 -4.77 -12.04 7.89
C LYS A 59 -5.59 -10.99 7.17
N LEU A 60 -6.48 -11.44 6.27
CA LEU A 60 -7.38 -10.58 5.53
C LEU A 60 -8.22 -9.67 6.44
N ASP A 61 -8.79 -10.22 7.51
CA ASP A 61 -9.60 -9.45 8.47
C ASP A 61 -8.78 -8.31 9.08
N SER A 62 -7.53 -8.57 9.50
CA SER A 62 -6.62 -7.52 10.03
C SER A 62 -6.29 -6.45 8.99
N PHE A 63 -6.12 -6.84 7.73
CA PHE A 63 -5.92 -5.88 6.64
C PHE A 63 -7.16 -5.00 6.43
N CYS A 64 -8.35 -5.59 6.38
CA CYS A 64 -9.60 -4.85 6.20
C CYS A 64 -9.88 -3.89 7.38
N GLU A 65 -9.61 -4.29 8.63
CA GLU A 65 -9.70 -3.40 9.79
C GLU A 65 -8.73 -2.20 9.68
N MET A 66 -7.52 -2.44 9.18
CA MET A 66 -6.55 -1.38 8.90
C MET A 66 -7.07 -0.43 7.81
N VAL A 67 -7.69 -0.96 6.75
CA VAL A 67 -8.35 -0.13 5.71
C VAL A 67 -9.39 0.78 6.35
N ALA A 68 -10.29 0.25 7.17
CA ALA A 68 -11.36 1.03 7.83
C ALA A 68 -10.78 2.17 8.67
N ARG A 69 -9.80 1.89 9.54
CA ARG A 69 -9.14 2.95 10.33
C ARG A 69 -8.39 3.98 9.47
N THR A 70 -7.88 3.57 8.32
CA THR A 70 -7.21 4.50 7.40
C THR A 70 -8.22 5.43 6.75
N VAL A 71 -9.38 4.89 6.37
CA VAL A 71 -10.52 5.68 5.86
C VAL A 71 -11.00 6.69 6.91
N ASP A 72 -11.09 6.31 8.19
CA ASP A 72 -11.44 7.23 9.29
C ASP A 72 -10.46 8.40 9.42
N ILE A 73 -9.17 8.16 9.18
CA ILE A 73 -8.12 9.20 9.30
C ILE A 73 -8.06 10.11 8.08
N MET A 74 -8.21 9.54 6.88
CA MET A 74 -7.94 10.23 5.61
C MET A 74 -9.19 10.68 4.86
N GLY A 75 -10.34 10.05 5.16
CA GLY A 75 -11.55 10.13 4.35
C GLY A 75 -11.60 9.07 3.25
N SER A 76 -12.81 8.60 2.93
CA SER A 76 -13.07 7.49 2.00
C SER A 76 -12.56 7.71 0.58
N LYS A 77 -12.45 8.96 0.14
CA LYS A 77 -12.00 9.33 -1.22
C LYS A 77 -10.48 9.34 -1.39
N ASN A 78 -9.73 9.28 -0.29
CA ASN A 78 -8.28 9.45 -0.25
C ASN A 78 -7.53 8.14 -0.03
N VAL A 79 -8.23 7.00 -0.04
CA VAL A 79 -7.66 5.67 0.18
C VAL A 79 -7.94 4.79 -1.03
N GLY A 80 -6.91 4.08 -1.49
CA GLY A 80 -7.01 3.10 -2.56
C GLY A 80 -6.07 1.93 -2.31
N ILE A 81 -6.03 0.96 -3.20
CA ILE A 81 -5.05 -0.12 -3.15
C ILE A 81 -3.87 0.22 -4.05
N GLY A 82 -2.66 0.03 -3.53
CA GLY A 82 -1.40 0.15 -4.24
C GLY A 82 -0.58 -1.12 -4.00
N SER A 83 -0.96 -2.20 -4.65
CA SER A 83 -0.55 -3.57 -4.29
C SER A 83 0.95 -3.81 -4.24
N ASP A 84 1.72 -3.11 -5.06
CA ASP A 84 3.17 -3.37 -5.24
C ASP A 84 3.43 -4.85 -5.60
N LEU A 85 2.48 -5.46 -6.32
CA LEU A 85 2.50 -6.88 -6.66
C LEU A 85 3.53 -7.15 -7.76
N CYS A 86 4.51 -7.97 -7.45
CA CYS A 86 5.53 -8.43 -8.38
C CYS A 86 5.42 -9.94 -8.56
N LEU A 87 4.99 -10.37 -9.75
CA LEU A 87 4.83 -11.78 -10.08
C LEU A 87 5.91 -12.24 -11.05
N ASN A 88 6.37 -13.47 -10.87
CA ASN A 88 7.28 -14.16 -11.79
C ASN A 88 8.59 -13.40 -12.07
N GLN A 89 9.04 -12.58 -11.14
CA GLN A 89 10.32 -11.91 -11.25
C GLN A 89 11.42 -12.82 -10.68
N PRO A 90 12.49 -13.08 -11.44
CA PRO A 90 13.60 -13.87 -10.93
C PRO A 90 14.37 -13.10 -9.85
N ASP A 91 14.96 -13.81 -8.91
CA ASP A 91 15.76 -13.24 -7.80
C ASP A 91 16.86 -12.29 -8.31
N SER A 92 17.41 -12.57 -9.49
CA SER A 92 18.42 -11.71 -10.13
C SER A 92 17.95 -10.28 -10.40
N ILE A 93 16.66 -10.06 -10.68
CA ILE A 93 16.07 -8.72 -10.86
C ILE A 93 16.06 -7.98 -9.52
N VAL A 94 15.66 -8.66 -8.44
CA VAL A 94 15.62 -8.08 -7.10
C VAL A 94 17.03 -7.78 -6.61
N GLU A 95 17.96 -8.69 -6.84
CA GLU A 95 19.37 -8.50 -6.51
C GLU A 95 19.97 -7.31 -7.30
N TRP A 96 19.67 -7.19 -8.59
CA TRP A 96 20.08 -6.06 -9.41
C TRP A 96 19.53 -4.73 -8.88
N MET A 97 18.24 -4.66 -8.53
CA MET A 97 17.64 -3.44 -7.97
C MET A 97 18.32 -3.02 -6.65
N ARG A 98 18.69 -3.98 -5.83
CA ARG A 98 19.33 -3.71 -4.52
C ARG A 98 20.81 -3.38 -4.61
N ASN A 99 21.50 -3.89 -5.60
CA ASN A 99 22.96 -3.75 -5.77
C ASN A 99 23.36 -2.95 -7.01
N GLY A 100 22.42 -2.43 -7.76
CA GLY A 100 22.63 -1.72 -9.01
C GLY A 100 23.01 -0.25 -8.82
N THR A 101 22.86 0.50 -9.91
CA THR A 101 23.21 1.94 -10.00
C THR A 101 22.51 2.83 -8.96
N TRP A 102 21.39 2.38 -8.45
CA TRP A 102 20.53 3.11 -7.50
C TRP A 102 20.99 2.98 -6.04
N ALA A 103 21.78 1.96 -5.72
CA ALA A 103 22.24 1.71 -4.36
C ALA A 103 23.67 2.20 -4.16
N LYS A 104 23.90 3.06 -3.18
CA LYS A 104 25.27 3.50 -2.79
C LYS A 104 26.07 2.40 -2.08
N ALA A 105 25.38 1.43 -1.50
CA ALA A 105 25.95 0.27 -0.84
C ALA A 105 25.05 -0.94 -1.08
N LYS A 106 25.60 -2.15 -0.98
CA LYS A 106 24.86 -3.39 -1.07
C LYS A 106 23.77 -3.41 0.01
N ASN A 107 22.51 -3.40 -0.42
CA ASN A 107 21.38 -3.36 0.48
C ASN A 107 20.32 -4.35 0.00
N TYR A 108 20.07 -5.37 0.79
CA TYR A 108 18.99 -6.34 0.53
C TYR A 108 17.61 -5.81 0.97
N GLY A 109 17.53 -4.57 1.44
CA GLY A 109 16.29 -3.98 1.94
C GLY A 109 15.76 -4.77 3.13
N GLU A 110 14.54 -5.25 3.00
CA GLU A 110 13.85 -6.07 3.99
C GLU A 110 14.04 -7.58 3.75
N GLY A 111 14.72 -7.96 2.66
CA GLY A 111 15.19 -9.33 2.44
C GLY A 111 16.50 -9.60 3.16
N ASN A 112 17.10 -10.73 2.88
CA ASN A 112 18.42 -11.08 3.37
C ASN A 112 19.29 -11.68 2.26
N LYS A 113 20.57 -11.90 2.55
CA LYS A 113 21.55 -12.40 1.60
C LYS A 113 21.22 -13.80 1.07
N ASP A 114 20.56 -14.62 1.89
CA ASP A 114 20.23 -16.02 1.57
C ASP A 114 18.89 -16.15 0.83
N LYS A 115 18.04 -15.10 0.91
CA LYS A 115 16.77 -14.97 0.19
C LYS A 115 16.68 -13.58 -0.42
N PRO A 116 17.38 -13.33 -1.54
CA PRO A 116 17.45 -12.00 -2.16
C PRO A 116 16.19 -11.63 -2.95
N GLY A 117 15.32 -12.59 -3.24
CA GLY A 117 14.10 -12.40 -4.03
C GLY A 117 13.01 -11.59 -3.34
N PHE A 118 11.87 -11.42 -4.03
CA PHE A 118 10.67 -10.88 -3.41
C PHE A 118 10.11 -11.86 -2.38
N PRO A 119 9.56 -11.36 -1.26
CA PRO A 119 8.87 -12.22 -0.30
C PRO A 119 7.61 -12.81 -0.91
N ASP A 120 7.19 -13.95 -0.42
CA ASP A 120 5.90 -14.54 -0.75
C ASP A 120 4.76 -13.60 -0.37
N GLN A 121 3.65 -13.71 -1.10
CA GLN A 121 2.44 -12.96 -0.80
C GLN A 121 1.61 -13.67 0.29
N PRO A 122 0.74 -12.96 1.02
CA PRO A 122 -0.28 -13.60 1.85
C PRO A 122 -1.17 -14.53 1.01
N ASP A 123 -1.62 -15.64 1.61
CA ASP A 123 -2.41 -16.67 0.95
C ASP A 123 -3.72 -16.17 0.29
N TRP A 124 -4.27 -15.09 0.82
CA TRP A 124 -5.47 -14.44 0.28
C TRP A 124 -5.19 -13.45 -0.85
N PHE A 125 -3.89 -13.13 -1.14
CA PHE A 125 -3.51 -12.19 -2.21
C PHE A 125 -2.24 -12.64 -2.95
N ILE A 126 -2.24 -13.84 -3.50
CA ILE A 126 -1.09 -14.38 -4.27
C ILE A 126 -0.97 -13.79 -5.69
N ASP A 127 -2.06 -13.28 -6.25
CA ASP A 127 -2.11 -12.61 -7.55
C ASP A 127 -3.30 -11.63 -7.61
N ALA A 128 -3.55 -11.02 -8.76
CA ALA A 128 -4.61 -10.04 -8.96
C ALA A 128 -6.03 -10.56 -8.66
N ARG A 129 -6.27 -11.87 -8.67
CA ARG A 129 -7.57 -12.45 -8.26
C ARG A 129 -7.86 -12.24 -6.78
N GLY A 130 -6.82 -11.97 -5.99
CA GLY A 130 -6.93 -11.63 -4.58
C GLY A 130 -7.72 -10.35 -4.27
N PHE A 131 -7.94 -9.46 -5.26
CA PHE A 131 -8.84 -8.31 -5.09
C PHE A 131 -10.26 -8.73 -4.71
N ASN A 132 -10.75 -9.86 -5.21
CA ASN A 132 -12.06 -10.40 -4.81
C ASN A 132 -12.13 -10.77 -3.31
N ASN A 133 -11.00 -11.14 -2.71
CA ASN A 133 -10.95 -11.42 -1.28
C ASN A 133 -11.01 -10.13 -0.47
N ILE A 134 -10.34 -9.06 -0.93
CA ILE A 134 -10.41 -7.73 -0.30
C ILE A 134 -11.85 -7.21 -0.35
N GLU A 135 -12.52 -7.30 -1.51
CA GLU A 135 -13.93 -6.95 -1.67
C GLU A 135 -14.81 -7.64 -0.63
N LYS A 136 -14.70 -8.96 -0.53
CA LYS A 136 -15.46 -9.76 0.45
C LYS A 136 -15.14 -9.38 1.89
N GLY A 137 -13.86 -9.14 2.18
CA GLY A 137 -13.41 -8.75 3.51
C GLY A 137 -13.93 -7.38 3.94
N LEU A 138 -13.93 -6.40 3.04
CA LEU A 138 -14.49 -5.06 3.30
C LEU A 138 -16.01 -5.11 3.47
N ASN A 139 -16.72 -5.88 2.63
CA ASN A 139 -18.17 -6.07 2.78
C ASN A 139 -18.52 -6.70 4.14
N LYS A 140 -17.75 -7.71 4.58
CA LYS A 140 -17.93 -8.39 5.87
C LYS A 140 -17.86 -7.41 7.07
N ILE A 141 -17.02 -6.37 6.98
CA ILE A 141 -16.87 -5.36 8.04
C ILE A 141 -17.75 -4.13 7.85
N GLY A 142 -18.66 -4.14 6.86
CA GLY A 142 -19.75 -3.18 6.73
C GLY A 142 -19.56 -2.08 5.68
N PHE A 143 -18.52 -2.13 4.84
CA PHE A 143 -18.44 -1.25 3.68
C PHE A 143 -19.52 -1.62 2.65
N ASN A 144 -20.16 -0.62 2.07
CA ASN A 144 -21.09 -0.81 0.97
C ASN A 144 -20.36 -0.92 -0.38
N ASP A 145 -21.08 -1.35 -1.43
CA ASP A 145 -20.51 -1.59 -2.76
C ASP A 145 -19.85 -0.34 -3.38
N GLU A 146 -20.41 0.86 -3.13
CA GLU A 146 -19.85 2.11 -3.63
C GLU A 146 -18.51 2.41 -2.98
N GLU A 147 -18.41 2.28 -1.66
CA GLU A 147 -17.18 2.49 -0.90
C GLU A 147 -16.10 1.48 -1.31
N ILE A 148 -16.48 0.22 -1.49
CA ILE A 148 -15.58 -0.85 -1.94
C ILE A 148 -15.05 -0.53 -3.34
N ASN A 149 -15.91 -0.22 -4.30
CA ASN A 149 -15.50 0.15 -5.65
C ASN A 149 -14.60 1.39 -5.67
N ASN A 150 -14.86 2.35 -4.80
CA ASN A 150 -14.02 3.53 -4.65
C ASN A 150 -12.61 3.15 -4.17
N ILE A 151 -12.49 2.34 -3.13
CA ILE A 151 -11.20 1.89 -2.59
C ILE A 151 -10.46 1.00 -3.60
N LEU A 152 -11.16 0.11 -4.31
CA LEU A 152 -10.55 -0.83 -5.24
C LEU A 152 -10.10 -0.18 -6.57
N GLY A 153 -10.63 1.01 -6.93
CA GLY A 153 -10.21 1.62 -8.18
C GLY A 153 -10.68 3.05 -8.44
N ASN A 154 -11.94 3.40 -8.14
CA ASN A 154 -12.50 4.70 -8.55
C ASN A 154 -11.78 5.88 -7.90
N ASN A 155 -11.28 5.75 -6.68
CA ASN A 155 -10.51 6.81 -6.02
C ASN A 155 -9.24 7.14 -6.81
N TRP A 156 -8.52 6.14 -7.30
CA TRP A 156 -7.37 6.33 -8.17
C TRP A 156 -7.75 6.99 -9.49
N PHE A 157 -8.81 6.51 -10.13
CA PHE A 157 -9.30 7.10 -11.37
C PHE A 157 -9.64 8.58 -11.20
N ASN A 158 -10.39 8.91 -10.15
CA ASN A 158 -10.79 10.28 -9.84
C ASN A 158 -9.59 11.16 -9.47
N PHE A 159 -8.64 10.63 -8.71
CA PHE A 159 -7.41 11.33 -8.37
C PHE A 159 -6.66 11.77 -9.63
N TYR A 160 -6.36 10.83 -10.54
CA TYR A 160 -5.64 11.14 -11.77
C TYR A 160 -6.42 12.05 -12.72
N LYS A 161 -7.73 11.90 -12.79
CA LYS A 161 -8.58 12.80 -13.59
C LYS A 161 -8.53 14.25 -13.11
N ASN A 162 -8.41 14.47 -11.81
CA ASN A 162 -8.47 15.80 -11.21
C ASN A 162 -7.11 16.52 -11.14
N ILE A 163 -6.00 15.82 -11.35
CA ILE A 163 -4.66 16.44 -11.37
C ILE A 163 -4.13 16.75 -12.76
N ASN A 164 -4.82 16.29 -13.80
CA ASN A 164 -4.55 16.67 -15.19
C ASN A 164 -5.34 17.91 -15.54
#